data_2fc21a793645625bd2d6cd16328e5fb3
#
_entry.id   2fc21a793645625bd2d6cd16328e5fb3
#
_cell.length_a   1.000
_cell.length_b   1.000
_cell.length_c   1.000
_cell.angle_alpha   90.00
_cell.angle_beta   90.00
_cell.angle_gamma   90.00
#
_symmetry.space_group_name_H-M   'P 1'
#
loop_
_entity.id
_entity.type
_entity.pdbx_description
1 polymer ?
#
loop_
_entity_poly.entity_id
_entity_poly.type
_entity_poly.pdbx_seq_one_letter_code
_entity_poly.pdbx_strand_id
1 'polypeptide(L)'
;MVGFTPGGSDISARIIAQKLSELWGQSVVIENRPGAAGNIGADVVARAPADGYTLLLCVNSYTINTTAYRNLSWSLLRDFAPAGRFAVSPLVVVVNQNLPVKSVRELIDYARANPGKLNYGSAGSGTAPHLAGELFAMNAGLSMTHVAYKGSGPSVTTLVANEVQLSFGALSAFDAFIKDGRLRALAVTTAERSPQMPQLPTVIEGGMPGFDADIWYGPLLPARTPADVVQKVGADLGRVMADPDTQTRLRQRGLEPAHLDSRPMGELMTRDVARWKAVAERIKLALD
;
A
#
# COMPACT_ATOMS: atom_id res chain seq x y z
N MET A 1 -1.39 -7.25 18.60
CA MET A 1 -1.68 -6.50 17.36
C MET A 1 -2.37 -7.42 16.37
N VAL A 2 -3.50 -7.02 15.84
CA VAL A 2 -4.30 -7.82 14.88
C VAL A 2 -3.88 -7.44 13.47
N GLY A 3 -3.51 -8.45 12.67
CA GLY A 3 -3.08 -8.30 11.28
C GLY A 3 -3.98 -9.04 10.30
N PHE A 4 -3.63 -8.96 9.02
CA PHE A 4 -4.34 -9.60 7.93
C PHE A 4 -4.07 -11.11 7.79
N THR A 5 -3.29 -11.42 6.80
CA THR A 5 -2.83 -12.75 6.44
C THR A 5 -1.31 -12.78 6.52
N PRO A 6 -0.69 -13.95 6.70
CA PRO A 6 0.74 -14.09 6.54
C PRO A 6 1.21 -13.52 5.20
N GLY A 7 2.20 -12.62 5.22
CA GLY A 7 2.71 -11.92 4.04
C GLY A 7 3.54 -10.70 4.40
N GLY A 8 3.69 -9.76 3.48
CA GLY A 8 4.51 -8.55 3.68
C GLY A 8 4.07 -7.71 4.88
N SER A 9 2.76 -7.55 5.11
CA SER A 9 2.23 -6.84 6.26
C SER A 9 2.51 -7.56 7.59
N ASP A 10 2.37 -8.89 7.64
CA ASP A 10 2.69 -9.68 8.82
C ASP A 10 4.18 -9.59 9.18
N ILE A 11 5.06 -9.69 8.19
CA ILE A 11 6.51 -9.54 8.38
C ILE A 11 6.85 -8.18 8.95
N SER A 12 6.29 -7.10 8.41
CA SER A 12 6.53 -5.74 8.88
C SER A 12 6.03 -5.55 10.32
N ALA A 13 4.83 -6.08 10.62
CA ALA A 13 4.27 -6.05 11.97
C ALA A 13 5.15 -6.76 12.99
N ARG A 14 5.73 -7.93 12.64
CA ARG A 14 6.60 -8.68 13.56
C ARG A 14 7.91 -7.96 13.86
N ILE A 15 8.47 -7.23 12.89
CA ILE A 15 9.68 -6.39 13.11
C ILE A 15 9.35 -5.32 14.15
N ILE A 16 8.25 -4.59 13.99
CA ILE A 16 7.83 -3.53 14.90
C ILE A 16 7.41 -4.11 16.27
N ALA A 17 6.64 -5.20 16.27
CA ALA A 17 6.19 -5.86 17.50
C ALA A 17 7.36 -6.34 18.37
N GLN A 18 8.40 -6.91 17.75
CA GLN A 18 9.61 -7.32 18.49
C GLN A 18 10.26 -6.12 19.18
N LYS A 19 10.48 -5.02 18.46
CA LYS A 19 11.12 -3.81 19.01
C LYS A 19 10.27 -3.12 20.08
N LEU A 20 8.95 -3.09 19.89
CA LEU A 20 8.03 -2.59 20.92
C LEU A 20 8.04 -3.51 22.16
N SER A 21 8.14 -4.82 21.97
CA SER A 21 8.25 -5.76 23.10
C SER A 21 9.51 -5.53 23.93
N GLU A 22 10.64 -5.29 23.26
CA GLU A 22 11.92 -4.94 23.91
C GLU A 22 11.79 -3.62 24.69
N LEU A 23 11.17 -2.60 24.08
CA LEU A 23 10.98 -1.28 24.69
C LEU A 23 10.01 -1.31 25.89
N TRP A 24 8.94 -2.08 25.79
CA TRP A 24 7.88 -2.13 26.84
C TRP A 24 8.13 -3.16 27.93
N GLY A 25 9.07 -4.09 27.71
CA GLY A 25 9.25 -5.23 28.63
C GLY A 25 8.05 -6.17 28.67
N GLN A 26 7.16 -6.10 27.66
CA GLN A 26 5.94 -6.87 27.53
C GLN A 26 5.82 -7.41 26.11
N SER A 27 5.35 -8.66 25.96
CA SER A 27 5.24 -9.29 24.66
C SER A 27 4.14 -8.64 23.80
N VAL A 28 4.50 -8.18 22.60
CA VAL A 28 3.57 -7.75 21.57
C VAL A 28 3.33 -8.91 20.61
N VAL A 29 2.18 -9.55 20.75
CA VAL A 29 1.82 -10.73 19.94
C VAL A 29 1.12 -10.29 18.66
N ILE A 30 1.49 -10.86 17.52
CA ILE A 30 0.79 -10.68 16.24
C ILE A 30 -0.23 -11.80 16.09
N GLU A 31 -1.50 -11.40 15.98
CA GLU A 31 -2.63 -12.30 15.73
C GLU A 31 -3.18 -12.04 14.32
N ASN A 32 -3.08 -13.02 13.44
CA ASN A 32 -3.63 -12.90 12.09
C ASN A 32 -5.10 -13.32 12.06
N ARG A 33 -5.98 -12.41 11.62
CA ARG A 33 -7.40 -12.60 11.41
C ARG A 33 -7.74 -12.44 9.93
N PRO A 34 -7.54 -13.49 9.13
CA PRO A 34 -7.79 -13.42 7.68
C PRO A 34 -9.28 -13.37 7.36
N GLY A 35 -9.59 -12.87 6.16
CA GLY A 35 -10.94 -12.86 5.59
C GLY A 35 -11.45 -11.46 5.27
N ALA A 36 -12.33 -11.38 4.26
CA ALA A 36 -12.97 -10.15 3.78
C ALA A 36 -11.98 -8.97 3.63
N ALA A 37 -10.84 -9.17 2.98
CA ALA A 37 -9.78 -8.16 2.81
C ALA A 37 -9.34 -7.49 4.13
N GLY A 38 -9.34 -8.23 5.25
CA GLY A 38 -8.97 -7.75 6.59
C GLY A 38 -10.12 -7.17 7.41
N ASN A 39 -11.31 -7.03 6.84
CA ASN A 39 -12.46 -6.45 7.54
C ASN A 39 -12.81 -7.19 8.82
N ILE A 40 -12.59 -8.53 8.88
CA ILE A 40 -12.78 -9.32 10.10
C ILE A 40 -11.85 -8.85 11.22
N GLY A 41 -10.58 -8.64 10.92
CA GLY A 41 -9.61 -8.12 11.88
C GLY A 41 -9.94 -6.70 12.35
N ALA A 42 -10.39 -5.84 11.44
CA ALA A 42 -10.82 -4.49 11.76
C ALA A 42 -12.04 -4.48 12.70
N ASP A 43 -13.05 -5.31 12.44
CA ASP A 43 -14.23 -5.41 13.30
C ASP A 43 -13.86 -5.87 14.73
N VAL A 44 -12.97 -6.85 14.86
CA VAL A 44 -12.47 -7.31 16.16
C VAL A 44 -11.83 -6.17 16.94
N VAL A 45 -10.97 -5.36 16.32
CA VAL A 45 -10.29 -4.25 17.00
C VAL A 45 -11.24 -3.09 17.28
N ALA A 46 -12.17 -2.77 16.37
CA ALA A 46 -13.14 -1.70 16.58
C ALA A 46 -14.02 -1.95 17.84
N ARG A 47 -14.24 -3.22 18.18
CA ARG A 47 -15.04 -3.64 19.36
C ARG A 47 -14.19 -3.98 20.58
N ALA A 48 -12.86 -3.99 20.45
CA ALA A 48 -11.99 -4.32 21.57
C ALA A 48 -12.07 -3.27 22.70
N PRO A 49 -11.68 -3.62 23.94
CA PRO A 49 -11.49 -2.66 25.00
C PRO A 49 -10.54 -1.54 24.56
N ALA A 50 -10.89 -0.30 24.90
CA ALA A 50 -10.12 0.88 24.56
C ALA A 50 -9.01 1.16 25.60
N ASP A 51 -8.27 0.13 25.99
CA ASP A 51 -7.27 0.11 27.06
C ASP A 51 -5.81 0.21 26.53
N GLY A 52 -5.63 0.24 25.20
CA GLY A 52 -4.32 0.32 24.55
C GLY A 52 -3.65 -1.03 24.30
N TYR A 53 -4.22 -2.15 24.75
CA TYR A 53 -3.63 -3.48 24.56
C TYR A 53 -3.99 -4.15 23.23
N THR A 54 -4.98 -3.62 22.50
CA THR A 54 -5.40 -4.16 21.22
C THR A 54 -5.19 -3.13 20.11
N LEU A 55 -4.35 -3.47 19.13
CA LEU A 55 -4.02 -2.61 18.00
C LEU A 55 -4.36 -3.31 16.68
N LEU A 56 -4.84 -2.56 15.70
CA LEU A 56 -4.98 -3.00 14.32
C LEU A 56 -3.70 -2.63 13.56
N LEU A 57 -3.08 -3.60 12.89
CA LEU A 57 -2.14 -3.28 11.83
C LEU A 57 -2.94 -2.80 10.63
N CYS A 58 -2.93 -1.51 10.40
CA CYS A 58 -3.62 -0.89 9.27
C CYS A 58 -2.69 -0.76 8.07
N VAL A 59 -3.25 -1.02 6.91
CA VAL A 59 -2.66 -0.72 5.61
C VAL A 59 -3.67 0.07 4.78
N ASN A 60 -3.23 0.74 3.72
CA ASN A 60 -4.11 1.58 2.90
C ASN A 60 -5.31 0.86 2.27
N SER A 61 -5.31 -0.48 2.17
CA SER A 61 -6.49 -1.22 1.70
C SER A 61 -7.73 -0.98 2.57
N TYR A 62 -7.55 -0.66 3.86
CA TYR A 62 -8.70 -0.31 4.71
C TYR A 62 -9.36 1.01 4.29
N THR A 63 -8.61 1.99 3.74
CA THR A 63 -9.19 3.21 3.18
C THR A 63 -10.01 2.92 1.93
N ILE A 64 -9.60 1.93 1.15
CA ILE A 64 -10.31 1.44 -0.03
C ILE A 64 -11.57 0.69 0.38
N ASN A 65 -11.47 -0.19 1.38
CA ASN A 65 -12.58 -0.99 1.88
C ASN A 65 -13.77 -0.12 2.32
N THR A 66 -13.51 1.08 2.88
CA THR A 66 -14.58 2.01 3.31
C THR A 66 -15.53 2.42 2.17
N THR A 67 -15.09 2.30 0.92
CA THR A 67 -15.91 2.64 -0.26
C THR A 67 -16.33 1.39 -1.03
N ALA A 68 -15.46 0.38 -1.11
CA ALA A 68 -15.67 -0.79 -1.94
C ALA A 68 -16.66 -1.79 -1.32
N TYR A 69 -16.76 -1.83 0.02
CA TYR A 69 -17.71 -2.69 0.75
C TYR A 69 -18.91 -1.87 1.21
N ARG A 70 -20.12 -2.34 0.88
CA ARG A 70 -21.38 -1.64 1.23
C ARG A 70 -21.79 -1.82 2.68
N ASN A 71 -21.47 -2.96 3.27
CA ASN A 71 -21.98 -3.39 4.58
C ASN A 71 -20.84 -3.57 5.60
N LEU A 72 -19.99 -2.53 5.79
CA LEU A 72 -18.98 -2.56 6.84
C LEU A 72 -19.62 -2.31 8.21
N SER A 73 -19.31 -3.16 9.19
CA SER A 73 -19.70 -3.03 10.60
C SER A 73 -18.88 -1.97 11.36
N TRP A 74 -17.85 -1.40 10.74
CA TRP A 74 -16.92 -0.40 11.28
C TRP A 74 -16.69 0.74 10.29
N SER A 75 -16.20 1.86 10.81
CA SER A 75 -15.80 3.04 10.02
C SER A 75 -14.37 3.43 10.36
N LEU A 76 -13.48 3.49 9.37
CA LEU A 76 -12.05 3.74 9.58
C LEU A 76 -11.78 5.04 10.33
N LEU A 77 -12.45 6.12 9.95
CA LEU A 77 -12.22 7.45 10.54
C LEU A 77 -12.98 7.69 11.85
N ARG A 78 -14.02 6.89 12.15
CA ARG A 78 -14.83 7.04 13.37
C ARG A 78 -14.39 6.11 14.49
N ASP A 79 -14.05 4.87 14.14
CA ASP A 79 -13.91 3.80 15.13
C ASP A 79 -12.44 3.51 15.49
N PHE A 80 -11.49 4.22 14.85
CA PHE A 80 -10.06 4.03 15.08
C PHE A 80 -9.31 5.34 15.31
N ALA A 81 -8.33 5.29 16.22
CA ALA A 81 -7.36 6.35 16.48
C ALA A 81 -5.98 5.92 15.94
N PRO A 82 -5.38 6.66 15.00
CA PRO A 82 -4.06 6.33 14.50
C PRO A 82 -2.97 6.63 15.54
N ALA A 83 -2.06 5.68 15.77
CA ALA A 83 -0.88 5.93 16.57
C ALA A 83 0.29 6.48 15.73
N GLY A 84 0.31 6.15 14.44
CA GLY A 84 1.34 6.62 13.52
C GLY A 84 1.50 5.73 12.29
N ARG A 85 2.42 6.08 11.40
CA ARG A 85 2.90 5.27 10.29
C ARG A 85 4.34 4.84 10.58
N PHE A 86 4.74 3.63 10.19
CA PHE A 86 6.12 3.19 10.36
C PHE A 86 6.83 2.89 9.04
N ALA A 87 6.12 2.50 7.99
CA ALA A 87 6.73 2.17 6.72
C ALA A 87 5.78 2.41 5.55
N VAL A 88 6.38 2.50 4.36
CA VAL A 88 5.69 2.41 3.08
C VAL A 88 6.32 1.29 2.24
N SER A 89 5.53 0.69 1.35
CA SER A 89 6.02 -0.18 0.29
C SER A 89 5.78 0.53 -1.04
N PRO A 90 6.84 1.00 -1.69
CA PRO A 90 6.72 1.58 -3.02
C PRO A 90 6.17 0.55 -3.99
N LEU A 91 5.26 0.96 -4.84
CA LEU A 91 4.97 0.24 -6.06
C LEU A 91 5.87 0.77 -7.18
N VAL A 92 6.08 -0.04 -8.18
CA VAL A 92 6.78 0.34 -9.40
C VAL A 92 5.84 0.22 -10.60
N VAL A 93 5.97 1.15 -11.53
CA VAL A 93 5.36 1.06 -12.86
C VAL A 93 6.28 0.22 -13.72
N VAL A 94 5.84 -0.96 -14.10
CA VAL A 94 6.63 -1.93 -14.87
C VAL A 94 5.94 -2.24 -16.19
N VAL A 95 6.70 -2.28 -17.27
CA VAL A 95 6.22 -2.63 -18.60
C VAL A 95 6.95 -3.84 -19.16
N ASN A 96 6.28 -4.58 -20.05
CA ASN A 96 6.96 -5.57 -20.87
C ASN A 96 8.01 -4.87 -21.76
N GLN A 97 9.19 -5.47 -21.93
CA GLN A 97 10.28 -4.85 -22.70
C GLN A 97 9.94 -4.59 -24.17
N ASN A 98 8.97 -5.32 -24.75
CA ASN A 98 8.52 -5.14 -26.12
C ASN A 98 7.64 -3.88 -26.29
N LEU A 99 7.12 -3.32 -25.23
CA LEU A 99 6.43 -2.03 -25.29
C LEU A 99 7.47 -0.94 -25.58
N PRO A 100 7.31 -0.14 -26.66
CA PRO A 100 8.34 0.82 -27.11
C PRO A 100 8.33 2.11 -26.29
N VAL A 101 8.41 1.99 -24.96
CA VAL A 101 8.42 3.12 -24.01
C VAL A 101 9.54 2.94 -22.98
N LYS A 102 10.21 4.04 -22.61
CA LYS A 102 11.33 4.04 -21.66
C LYS A 102 11.11 4.99 -20.48
N SER A 103 10.00 5.71 -20.46
CA SER A 103 9.64 6.67 -19.41
C SER A 103 8.14 6.70 -19.19
N VAL A 104 7.72 7.27 -18.05
CA VAL A 104 6.29 7.52 -17.76
C VAL A 104 5.68 8.45 -18.82
N ARG A 105 6.41 9.46 -19.27
CA ARG A 105 5.97 10.38 -20.32
C ARG A 105 5.67 9.61 -21.61
N GLU A 106 6.62 8.81 -22.08
CA GLU A 106 6.44 7.99 -23.27
C GLU A 106 5.29 6.99 -23.14
N LEU A 107 5.09 6.40 -21.93
CA LEU A 107 3.95 5.53 -21.66
C LEU A 107 2.62 6.27 -21.81
N ILE A 108 2.52 7.48 -21.25
CA ILE A 108 1.32 8.32 -21.39
C ILE A 108 1.04 8.67 -22.85
N ASP A 109 2.09 9.11 -23.58
CA ASP A 109 1.95 9.50 -24.98
C ASP A 109 1.58 8.29 -25.86
N TYR A 110 2.19 7.13 -25.60
CA TYR A 110 1.84 5.88 -26.28
C TYR A 110 0.39 5.46 -26.00
N ALA A 111 -0.06 5.52 -24.74
CA ALA A 111 -1.42 5.17 -24.36
C ALA A 111 -2.47 6.10 -25.00
N ARG A 112 -2.16 7.40 -25.10
CA ARG A 112 -3.00 8.38 -25.80
C ARG A 112 -3.13 8.12 -27.29
N ALA A 113 -2.02 7.74 -27.92
CA ALA A 113 -2.01 7.39 -29.34
C ALA A 113 -2.68 6.03 -29.63
N ASN A 114 -2.85 5.18 -28.63
CA ASN A 114 -3.41 3.84 -28.75
C ASN A 114 -4.54 3.60 -27.71
N PRO A 115 -5.64 4.34 -27.73
CA PRO A 115 -6.69 4.23 -26.72
C PRO A 115 -7.29 2.81 -26.68
N GLY A 116 -7.41 2.27 -25.46
CA GLY A 116 -7.99 0.94 -25.23
C GLY A 116 -7.10 -0.25 -25.61
N LYS A 117 -5.87 -0.02 -26.13
CA LYS A 117 -4.96 -1.12 -26.51
C LYS A 117 -4.03 -1.57 -25.39
N LEU A 118 -3.88 -0.80 -24.33
CA LEU A 118 -3.07 -1.19 -23.19
C LEU A 118 -3.91 -1.93 -22.17
N ASN A 119 -3.46 -3.14 -21.82
CA ASN A 119 -3.98 -3.91 -20.71
C ASN A 119 -2.96 -3.87 -19.56
N TYR A 120 -3.44 -3.68 -18.34
CA TYR A 120 -2.57 -3.77 -17.17
C TYR A 120 -3.03 -4.88 -16.20
N GLY A 121 -2.05 -5.61 -15.68
CA GLY A 121 -2.29 -6.70 -14.75
C GLY A 121 -2.20 -6.25 -13.30
N SER A 122 -3.02 -6.84 -12.42
CA SER A 122 -2.92 -6.70 -10.97
C SER A 122 -3.10 -8.01 -10.23
N ALA A 123 -2.78 -8.00 -8.93
CA ALA A 123 -2.98 -9.15 -8.06
C ALA A 123 -4.46 -9.43 -7.71
N GLY A 124 -5.38 -8.66 -8.26
CA GLY A 124 -6.84 -8.80 -8.06
C GLY A 124 -7.54 -7.45 -7.96
N SER A 125 -8.85 -7.47 -8.13
CA SER A 125 -9.71 -6.27 -7.98
C SER A 125 -9.64 -5.72 -6.55
N GLY A 126 -9.58 -4.39 -6.40
CA GLY A 126 -9.50 -3.71 -5.11
C GLY A 126 -8.11 -3.73 -4.46
N THR A 127 -7.11 -4.39 -5.06
CA THR A 127 -5.72 -4.35 -4.54
C THR A 127 -5.04 -3.02 -4.86
N ALA A 128 -4.00 -2.67 -4.10
CA ALA A 128 -3.21 -1.45 -4.35
C ALA A 128 -2.65 -1.38 -5.79
N PRO A 129 -2.13 -2.47 -6.39
CA PRO A 129 -1.75 -2.48 -7.81
C PRO A 129 -2.89 -2.13 -8.78
N HIS A 130 -4.10 -2.64 -8.56
CA HIS A 130 -5.27 -2.29 -9.38
C HIS A 130 -5.55 -0.80 -9.29
N LEU A 131 -5.68 -0.28 -8.07
CA LEU A 131 -6.06 1.11 -7.86
C LEU A 131 -4.98 2.10 -8.27
N ALA A 132 -3.70 1.72 -8.17
CA ALA A 132 -2.61 2.53 -8.71
C ALA A 132 -2.73 2.67 -10.24
N GLY A 133 -3.09 1.58 -10.94
CA GLY A 133 -3.35 1.60 -12.38
C GLY A 133 -4.55 2.49 -12.75
N GLU A 134 -5.65 2.39 -11.99
CA GLU A 134 -6.84 3.23 -12.19
C GLU A 134 -6.55 4.71 -11.90
N LEU A 135 -5.83 5.01 -10.82
CA LEU A 135 -5.42 6.37 -10.50
C LEU A 135 -4.52 6.95 -11.61
N PHE A 136 -3.59 6.12 -12.13
CA PHE A 136 -2.72 6.50 -13.24
C PHE A 136 -3.54 6.82 -14.50
N ALA A 137 -4.46 5.93 -14.87
CA ALA A 137 -5.36 6.13 -16.01
C ALA A 137 -6.24 7.37 -15.84
N MET A 138 -6.77 7.57 -14.64
CA MET A 138 -7.60 8.72 -14.30
C MET A 138 -6.84 10.04 -14.44
N ASN A 139 -5.67 10.14 -13.82
CA ASN A 139 -4.89 11.39 -13.80
C ASN A 139 -4.36 11.78 -15.18
N ALA A 140 -4.04 10.79 -16.03
CA ALA A 140 -3.55 11.03 -17.36
C ALA A 140 -4.65 11.08 -18.44
N GLY A 141 -5.91 10.83 -18.10
CA GLY A 141 -7.03 10.77 -19.03
C GLY A 141 -6.90 9.62 -20.04
N LEU A 142 -6.45 8.45 -19.59
CA LEU A 142 -6.17 7.29 -20.43
C LEU A 142 -7.32 6.27 -20.40
N SER A 143 -7.44 5.53 -21.50
CA SER A 143 -8.29 4.33 -21.61
C SER A 143 -7.36 3.11 -21.59
N MET A 144 -7.34 2.39 -20.44
CA MET A 144 -6.60 1.14 -20.25
C MET A 144 -7.55 0.07 -19.71
N THR A 145 -7.29 -1.19 -20.02
CA THR A 145 -8.11 -2.31 -19.54
C THR A 145 -7.42 -2.99 -18.36
N HIS A 146 -8.12 -3.09 -17.23
CA HIS A 146 -7.66 -3.87 -16.09
C HIS A 146 -7.90 -5.36 -16.28
N VAL A 147 -6.87 -6.19 -15.97
CA VAL A 147 -6.95 -7.64 -15.92
C VAL A 147 -6.60 -8.11 -14.51
N ALA A 148 -7.60 -8.61 -13.78
CA ALA A 148 -7.44 -9.09 -12.42
C ALA A 148 -6.98 -10.54 -12.39
N TYR A 149 -5.86 -10.81 -11.69
CA TYR A 149 -5.34 -12.16 -11.47
C TYR A 149 -5.54 -12.61 -10.01
N LYS A 150 -5.35 -13.89 -9.74
CA LYS A 150 -5.41 -14.46 -8.39
C LYS A 150 -4.03 -14.37 -7.70
N GLY A 151 -3.56 -13.15 -7.44
CA GLY A 151 -2.29 -12.86 -6.82
C GLY A 151 -1.22 -12.30 -7.77
N SER A 152 -0.08 -11.87 -7.20
CA SER A 152 1.01 -11.23 -7.95
C SER A 152 1.73 -12.20 -8.90
N GLY A 153 1.92 -13.46 -8.52
CA GLY A 153 2.63 -14.44 -9.35
C GLY A 153 2.04 -14.59 -10.75
N PRO A 154 0.75 -14.97 -10.90
CA PRO A 154 0.08 -15.04 -12.20
C PRO A 154 0.14 -13.71 -12.97
N SER A 155 -0.05 -12.57 -12.30
CA SER A 155 0.04 -11.25 -12.94
C SER A 155 1.42 -10.96 -13.52
N VAL A 156 2.49 -11.32 -12.81
CA VAL A 156 3.87 -11.17 -13.30
C VAL A 156 4.13 -12.09 -14.49
N THR A 157 3.67 -13.35 -14.44
CA THR A 157 3.84 -14.29 -15.54
C THR A 157 3.23 -13.79 -16.85
N THR A 158 2.00 -13.26 -16.80
CA THR A 158 1.31 -12.74 -17.98
C THR A 158 1.91 -11.42 -18.49
N LEU A 159 2.46 -10.58 -17.58
CA LEU A 159 3.23 -9.40 -17.99
C LEU A 159 4.51 -9.79 -18.73
N VAL A 160 5.24 -10.81 -18.25
CA VAL A 160 6.45 -11.33 -18.91
C VAL A 160 6.11 -11.96 -20.26
N ALA A 161 4.97 -12.63 -20.38
CA ALA A 161 4.46 -13.21 -21.63
C ALA A 161 3.89 -12.15 -22.60
N ASN A 162 3.82 -10.87 -22.20
CA ASN A 162 3.22 -9.78 -22.96
C ASN A 162 1.71 -9.95 -23.26
N GLU A 163 1.00 -10.72 -22.45
CA GLU A 163 -0.46 -10.82 -22.51
C GLU A 163 -1.10 -9.54 -21.94
N VAL A 164 -0.47 -8.94 -20.92
CA VAL A 164 -0.69 -7.56 -20.49
C VAL A 164 0.59 -6.76 -20.68
N GLN A 165 0.49 -5.47 -20.98
CA GLN A 165 1.63 -4.63 -21.38
C GLN A 165 2.31 -3.93 -20.21
N LEU A 166 1.57 -3.70 -19.12
CA LEU A 166 2.09 -3.03 -17.94
C LEU A 166 1.47 -3.58 -16.65
N SER A 167 2.09 -3.27 -15.54
CA SER A 167 1.59 -3.57 -14.20
C SER A 167 2.11 -2.53 -13.19
N PHE A 168 1.40 -2.42 -12.09
CA PHE A 168 1.83 -1.71 -10.89
C PHE A 168 2.01 -2.74 -9.79
N GLY A 169 3.08 -2.68 -9.02
CA GLY A 169 3.27 -3.66 -7.96
C GLY A 169 4.57 -3.48 -7.19
N ALA A 170 4.76 -4.27 -6.13
CA ALA A 170 5.99 -4.23 -5.35
C ALA A 170 7.20 -4.66 -6.19
N LEU A 171 8.32 -3.93 -6.07
CA LEU A 171 9.54 -4.22 -6.81
C LEU A 171 9.97 -5.69 -6.68
N SER A 172 9.87 -6.25 -5.47
CA SER A 172 10.28 -7.64 -5.20
C SER A 172 9.60 -8.68 -6.08
N ALA A 173 8.42 -8.37 -6.64
CA ALA A 173 7.72 -9.26 -7.56
C ALA A 173 8.33 -9.24 -8.97
N PHE A 174 9.03 -8.18 -9.36
CA PHE A 174 9.52 -7.96 -10.73
C PHE A 174 11.05 -7.96 -10.84
N ASP A 175 11.78 -7.85 -9.72
CA ASP A 175 13.22 -7.57 -9.67
C ASP A 175 14.05 -8.54 -10.54
N ALA A 176 13.79 -9.85 -10.44
CA ALA A 176 14.49 -10.85 -11.26
C ALA A 176 14.30 -10.61 -12.77
N PHE A 177 13.06 -10.34 -13.20
CA PHE A 177 12.73 -10.12 -14.61
C PHE A 177 13.22 -8.77 -15.14
N ILE A 178 13.35 -7.76 -14.27
CA ILE A 178 13.96 -6.47 -14.61
C ILE A 178 15.47 -6.64 -14.83
N LYS A 179 16.14 -7.37 -13.93
CA LYS A 179 17.57 -7.69 -14.04
C LYS A 179 17.90 -8.51 -15.29
N ASP A 180 17.00 -9.46 -15.65
CA ASP A 180 17.12 -10.27 -16.86
C ASP A 180 16.73 -9.50 -18.15
N GLY A 181 16.32 -8.23 -18.05
CA GLY A 181 15.94 -7.41 -19.19
C GLY A 181 14.61 -7.81 -19.87
N ARG A 182 13.80 -8.66 -19.25
CA ARG A 182 12.48 -9.10 -19.77
C ARG A 182 11.39 -8.09 -19.46
N LEU A 183 11.55 -7.33 -18.39
CA LEU A 183 10.68 -6.25 -17.97
C LEU A 183 11.49 -4.97 -17.80
N ARG A 184 10.81 -3.82 -17.87
CA ARG A 184 11.39 -2.51 -17.64
C ARG A 184 10.60 -1.76 -16.59
N ALA A 185 11.27 -1.35 -15.50
CA ALA A 185 10.72 -0.42 -14.54
C ALA A 185 10.86 1.00 -15.07
N LEU A 186 9.78 1.77 -15.05
CA LEU A 186 9.73 3.15 -15.53
C LEU A 186 9.82 4.18 -14.41
N ALA A 187 9.17 3.92 -13.28
CA ALA A 187 9.11 4.84 -12.15
C ALA A 187 8.65 4.13 -10.87
N VAL A 188 8.95 4.76 -9.74
CA VAL A 188 8.29 4.46 -8.45
C VAL A 188 7.02 5.29 -8.30
N THR A 189 6.04 4.76 -7.59
CA THR A 189 4.72 5.40 -7.40
C THR A 189 4.66 6.31 -6.18
N THR A 190 5.71 6.35 -5.37
CA THR A 190 5.86 7.22 -4.21
C THR A 190 6.10 8.67 -4.60
N ALA A 191 5.79 9.61 -3.70
CA ALA A 191 6.04 11.04 -3.91
C ALA A 191 7.53 11.37 -4.08
N GLU A 192 8.41 10.59 -3.43
CA GLU A 192 9.87 10.72 -3.50
C GLU A 192 10.48 9.45 -4.07
N ARG A 193 11.70 9.55 -4.61
CA ARG A 193 12.46 8.39 -5.10
C ARG A 193 12.76 7.42 -3.96
N SER A 194 12.68 6.13 -4.26
CA SER A 194 13.08 5.10 -3.31
C SER A 194 14.61 5.06 -3.17
N PRO A 195 15.14 5.09 -1.94
CA PRO A 195 16.57 4.87 -1.70
C PRO A 195 17.07 3.49 -2.17
N GLN A 196 16.18 2.50 -2.30
CA GLN A 196 16.51 1.18 -2.84
C GLN A 196 16.64 1.19 -4.37
N MET A 197 16.07 2.21 -5.03
CA MET A 197 16.10 2.40 -6.50
C MET A 197 16.33 3.87 -6.86
N PRO A 198 17.44 4.47 -6.45
CA PRO A 198 17.68 5.91 -6.64
C PRO A 198 17.73 6.33 -8.11
N GLN A 199 18.01 5.37 -9.00
CA GLN A 199 18.02 5.58 -10.44
C GLN A 199 16.62 5.69 -11.07
N LEU A 200 15.57 5.15 -10.42
CA LEU A 200 14.22 5.27 -10.94
C LEU A 200 13.61 6.61 -10.54
N PRO A 201 13.06 7.36 -11.50
CA PRO A 201 12.29 8.56 -11.20
C PRO A 201 10.97 8.20 -10.51
N THR A 202 10.31 9.19 -9.95
CA THR A 202 8.92 9.05 -9.50
C THR A 202 7.96 9.26 -10.68
N VAL A 203 6.71 8.81 -10.53
CA VAL A 203 5.64 9.13 -11.49
C VAL A 203 5.41 10.64 -11.56
N ILE A 204 5.63 11.38 -10.46
CA ILE A 204 5.57 12.85 -10.41
C ILE A 204 6.62 13.46 -11.35
N GLU A 205 7.88 13.03 -11.24
CA GLU A 205 8.97 13.48 -12.14
C GLU A 205 8.70 13.11 -13.60
N GLY A 206 7.96 12.02 -13.83
CA GLY A 206 7.49 11.60 -15.15
C GLY A 206 6.35 12.43 -15.73
N GLY A 207 5.89 13.47 -15.03
CA GLY A 207 4.92 14.44 -15.53
C GLY A 207 3.50 14.28 -14.99
N MET A 208 3.31 13.62 -13.85
CA MET A 208 2.01 13.50 -13.15
C MET A 208 2.08 14.12 -11.75
N PRO A 209 1.96 15.44 -11.61
CA PRO A 209 2.00 16.11 -10.31
C PRO A 209 0.95 15.56 -9.34
N GLY A 210 1.35 15.37 -8.09
CA GLY A 210 0.45 14.88 -7.03
C GLY A 210 0.11 13.39 -7.09
N PHE A 211 0.73 12.62 -8.00
CA PHE A 211 0.59 11.17 -8.00
C PHE A 211 1.31 10.56 -6.80
N ASP A 212 0.59 9.79 -6.02
CA ASP A 212 1.12 9.05 -4.87
C ASP A 212 0.25 7.82 -4.64
N ALA A 213 0.81 6.64 -4.84
CA ALA A 213 0.11 5.37 -4.75
C ALA A 213 1.05 4.30 -4.15
N ASP A 214 1.36 4.47 -2.89
CA ASP A 214 2.12 3.49 -2.10
C ASP A 214 1.21 2.58 -1.27
N ILE A 215 1.80 1.61 -0.60
CA ILE A 215 1.17 0.87 0.48
C ILE A 215 1.81 1.35 1.78
N TRP A 216 1.06 2.00 2.64
CA TRP A 216 1.56 2.42 3.94
C TRP A 216 1.08 1.47 5.05
N TYR A 217 1.85 1.44 6.16
CA TYR A 217 1.64 0.57 7.30
C TYR A 217 1.67 1.37 8.60
N GLY A 218 0.66 1.20 9.44
CA GLY A 218 0.60 1.88 10.74
C GLY A 218 -0.33 1.20 11.73
N PRO A 219 -0.04 1.27 13.05
CA PRO A 219 -0.93 0.77 14.09
C PRO A 219 -2.06 1.77 14.35
N LEU A 220 -3.28 1.24 14.45
CA LEU A 220 -4.45 1.96 14.94
C LEU A 220 -4.96 1.32 16.23
N LEU A 221 -5.54 2.14 17.11
CA LEU A 221 -6.22 1.71 18.32
C LEU A 221 -7.75 1.93 18.19
N PRO A 222 -8.59 1.31 19.03
CA PRO A 222 -9.99 1.71 19.12
C PRO A 222 -10.12 3.23 19.37
N ALA A 223 -11.06 3.91 18.72
CA ALA A 223 -11.18 5.38 18.77
C ALA A 223 -11.38 5.94 20.19
N ARG A 224 -11.94 5.12 21.12
CA ARG A 224 -12.17 5.54 22.52
C ARG A 224 -10.96 5.34 23.43
N THR A 225 -9.82 4.90 22.89
CA THR A 225 -8.57 4.77 23.66
C THR A 225 -8.16 6.17 24.19
N PRO A 226 -7.80 6.28 25.48
CA PRO A 226 -7.34 7.56 26.03
C PRO A 226 -6.23 8.19 25.22
N ALA A 227 -6.27 9.52 25.06
CA ALA A 227 -5.36 10.24 24.18
C ALA A 227 -3.89 10.11 24.59
N ASP A 228 -3.61 10.04 25.89
CA ASP A 228 -2.27 9.80 26.44
C ASP A 228 -1.73 8.42 26.09
N VAL A 229 -2.59 7.39 26.05
CA VAL A 229 -2.22 6.03 25.62
C VAL A 229 -1.89 6.03 24.12
N VAL A 230 -2.73 6.67 23.28
CA VAL A 230 -2.46 6.79 21.84
C VAL A 230 -1.14 7.53 21.60
N GLN A 231 -0.90 8.64 22.31
CA GLN A 231 0.34 9.42 22.23
C GLN A 231 1.55 8.61 22.66
N LYS A 232 1.42 7.83 23.76
CA LYS A 232 2.50 6.94 24.21
C LYS A 232 2.86 5.91 23.15
N VAL A 233 1.89 5.23 22.57
CA VAL A 233 2.13 4.23 21.49
C VAL A 233 2.79 4.90 20.29
N GLY A 234 2.34 6.10 19.89
CA GLY A 234 2.92 6.85 18.79
C GLY A 234 4.37 7.29 19.06
N ALA A 235 4.65 7.82 20.24
CA ALA A 235 6.00 8.22 20.65
C ALA A 235 6.95 7.02 20.68
N ASP A 236 6.51 5.89 21.22
CA ASP A 236 7.30 4.67 21.28
C ASP A 236 7.53 4.07 19.88
N LEU A 237 6.54 4.16 18.99
CA LEU A 237 6.72 3.84 17.57
C LEU A 237 7.80 4.72 16.93
N GLY A 238 7.80 6.02 17.20
CA GLY A 238 8.83 6.95 16.75
C GLY A 238 10.24 6.56 17.22
N ARG A 239 10.37 6.14 18.50
CA ARG A 239 11.64 5.62 19.03
C ARG A 239 12.12 4.36 18.32
N VAL A 240 11.21 3.42 18.09
CA VAL A 240 11.49 2.19 17.33
C VAL A 240 11.93 2.52 15.90
N MET A 241 11.29 3.50 15.28
CA MET A 241 11.63 3.92 13.90
C MET A 241 12.93 4.71 13.80
N ALA A 242 13.40 5.31 14.89
CA ALA A 242 14.72 5.96 14.96
C ALA A 242 15.88 4.94 15.08
N ASP A 243 15.59 3.68 15.42
CA ASP A 243 16.61 2.63 15.54
C ASP A 243 17.13 2.18 14.15
N PRO A 244 18.44 2.30 13.87
CA PRO A 244 19.03 1.90 12.59
C PRO A 244 18.84 0.42 12.24
N ASP A 245 18.79 -0.48 13.23
CA ASP A 245 18.54 -1.91 13.02
C ASP A 245 17.10 -2.13 12.50
N THR A 246 16.13 -1.47 13.11
CA THR A 246 14.73 -1.49 12.66
C THR A 246 14.61 -1.05 11.19
N GLN A 247 15.24 0.08 10.85
CA GLN A 247 15.21 0.60 9.49
C GLN A 247 15.86 -0.37 8.49
N THR A 248 17.00 -0.94 8.87
CA THR A 248 17.73 -1.92 8.04
C THR A 248 16.87 -3.16 7.78
N ARG A 249 16.25 -3.71 8.82
CA ARG A 249 15.38 -4.89 8.71
C ARG A 249 14.15 -4.63 7.84
N LEU A 250 13.56 -3.45 7.91
CA LEU A 250 12.45 -3.06 7.04
C LEU A 250 12.90 -2.99 5.57
N ARG A 251 14.04 -2.32 5.28
CA ARG A 251 14.59 -2.22 3.91
C ARG A 251 14.93 -3.59 3.32
N GLN A 252 15.47 -4.52 4.11
CA GLN A 252 15.70 -5.91 3.66
C GLN A 252 14.44 -6.66 3.25
N ARG A 253 13.26 -6.15 3.62
CA ARG A 253 11.95 -6.69 3.25
C ARG A 253 11.24 -5.88 2.17
N GLY A 254 11.94 -4.96 1.50
CA GLY A 254 11.38 -4.13 0.44
C GLY A 254 10.46 -3.02 0.96
N LEU A 255 10.60 -2.66 2.24
CA LEU A 255 9.85 -1.57 2.87
C LEU A 255 10.76 -0.36 3.06
N GLU A 256 10.22 0.84 2.83
CA GLU A 256 10.92 2.06 3.18
C GLU A 256 10.46 2.53 4.57
N PRO A 257 11.38 2.71 5.52
CA PRO A 257 11.07 3.37 6.78
C PRO A 257 10.51 4.77 6.54
N ALA A 258 9.29 5.02 6.98
CA ALA A 258 8.59 6.27 6.72
C ALA A 258 7.68 6.61 7.90
N HIS A 259 8.27 7.18 8.94
CA HIS A 259 7.56 7.53 10.15
C HIS A 259 6.66 8.75 9.95
N LEU A 260 5.44 8.65 10.47
CA LEU A 260 4.53 9.78 10.72
C LEU A 260 3.98 9.64 12.13
N ASP A 261 3.86 10.76 12.82
CA ASP A 261 3.13 10.83 14.09
C ASP A 261 1.63 10.65 13.90
N SER A 262 0.90 10.47 15.01
CA SER A 262 -0.54 10.24 15.05
C SER A 262 -1.35 11.26 14.23
N ARG A 263 -1.10 12.57 14.40
CA ARG A 263 -1.85 13.62 13.71
C ARG A 263 -1.64 13.59 12.19
N PRO A 264 -0.40 13.66 11.65
CA PRO A 264 -0.20 13.56 10.18
C PRO A 264 -0.71 12.23 9.61
N MET A 265 -0.68 11.14 10.40
CA MET A 265 -1.27 9.86 9.98
C MET A 265 -2.79 9.95 9.84
N GLY A 266 -3.50 10.61 10.76
CA GLY A 266 -4.93 10.86 10.64
C GLY A 266 -5.31 11.70 9.42
N GLU A 267 -4.50 12.73 9.13
CA GLU A 267 -4.65 13.55 7.93
C GLU A 267 -4.42 12.73 6.63
N LEU A 268 -3.42 11.84 6.62
CA LEU A 268 -3.17 10.90 5.52
C LEU A 268 -4.38 9.97 5.30
N MET A 269 -4.88 9.35 6.36
CA MET A 269 -6.05 8.46 6.28
C MET A 269 -7.27 9.17 5.70
N THR A 270 -7.53 10.41 6.11
CA THR A 270 -8.64 11.21 5.61
C THR A 270 -8.50 11.52 4.12
N ARG A 271 -7.31 11.94 3.69
CA ARG A 271 -7.02 12.18 2.25
C ARG A 271 -7.16 10.91 1.43
N ASP A 272 -6.66 9.78 1.95
CA ASP A 272 -6.71 8.50 1.25
C ASP A 272 -8.13 7.99 1.08
N VAL A 273 -8.96 8.08 2.13
CA VAL A 273 -10.39 7.72 2.02
C VAL A 273 -11.06 8.53 0.91
N ALA A 274 -10.84 9.85 0.86
CA ALA A 274 -11.42 10.71 -0.18
C ALA A 274 -10.89 10.36 -1.58
N ARG A 275 -9.58 10.16 -1.71
CA ARG A 275 -8.91 9.82 -2.97
C ARG A 275 -9.40 8.48 -3.53
N TRP A 276 -9.36 7.44 -2.71
CA TRP A 276 -9.77 6.10 -3.15
C TRP A 276 -11.26 5.97 -3.37
N LYS A 277 -12.05 6.78 -2.66
CA LYS A 277 -13.49 6.90 -2.95
C LYS A 277 -13.72 7.40 -4.37
N ALA A 278 -13.04 8.47 -4.78
CA ALA A 278 -13.18 8.99 -6.15
C ALA A 278 -12.77 7.97 -7.22
N VAL A 279 -11.69 7.20 -6.98
CA VAL A 279 -11.26 6.13 -7.89
C VAL A 279 -12.29 5.01 -7.93
N ALA A 280 -12.73 4.50 -6.77
CA ALA A 280 -13.67 3.38 -6.66
C ALA A 280 -15.02 3.70 -7.30
N GLU A 281 -15.54 4.92 -7.10
CA GLU A 281 -16.80 5.38 -7.74
C GLU A 281 -16.67 5.42 -9.27
N ARG A 282 -15.55 5.93 -9.79
CA ARG A 282 -15.31 6.00 -11.23
C ARG A 282 -15.34 4.62 -11.89
N ILE A 283 -14.71 3.62 -11.28
CA ILE A 283 -14.63 2.25 -11.80
C ILE A 283 -15.80 1.37 -11.35
N LYS A 284 -16.73 1.93 -10.59
CA LYS A 284 -17.87 1.20 -10.00
C LYS A 284 -17.43 -0.03 -9.20
N LEU A 285 -16.34 0.13 -8.43
CA LEU A 285 -15.77 -0.95 -7.62
C LEU A 285 -16.76 -1.35 -6.53
N ALA A 286 -17.16 -2.62 -6.52
CA ALA A 286 -17.91 -3.25 -5.45
C ALA A 286 -17.25 -4.59 -5.12
N LEU A 287 -16.99 -4.84 -3.83
CA LEU A 287 -16.28 -6.02 -3.34
C LEU A 287 -17.15 -6.91 -2.42
N ASP A 288 -18.46 -6.69 -2.42
CA ASP A 288 -19.45 -7.47 -1.63
C ASP A 288 -19.66 -8.88 -2.19
#